data_fdcbca23e8277ae7ba30e36e88a487b9
#
_entry.id   fdcbca23e8277ae7ba30e36e88a487b9
#
_cell.length_a   1.000
_cell.length_b   1.000
_cell.length_c   1.000
_cell.angle_alpha   90.00
_cell.angle_beta   90.00
_cell.angle_gamma   90.00
#
_symmetry.space_group_name_H-M   'P 1'
#
loop_
_entity.id
_entity.type
_entity.pdbx_description
1 polymer ?
#
loop_
_entity_poly.entity_id
_entity_poly.type
_entity_poly.pdbx_seq_one_letter_code
_entity_poly.pdbx_strand_id
1 'polypeptide(L)'
;MPTLGSPAGRDEARPMHAEAAQASPPLERLHSRARHENFPVALHVLPARYRRHLLTLYAFARMVDDIGDAASGDRLSLLDSVSAELDRLYAGGVTTDPLYQRLAYTVAVCDLPRNQLERLVEANRRDQLVHRYRTFDDLLDYCSLSADPVGRLVLRVFDADSAER
;
A
#
# COMPACT_ATOMS: atom_id res chain seq x y z
N MET A 1 9.98 -3.29 -75.26
CA MET A 1 10.61 -2.51 -74.20
C MET A 1 9.69 -2.51 -73.03
N PRO A 2 10.09 -3.03 -71.86
CA PRO A 2 9.19 -3.43 -70.78
C PRO A 2 8.92 -2.28 -69.83
N THR A 3 7.67 -2.23 -69.38
CA THR A 3 7.12 -1.39 -68.35
C THR A 3 7.30 -2.03 -66.96
N LEU A 4 7.91 -1.31 -66.08
CA LEU A 4 8.07 -1.69 -64.66
C LEU A 4 6.87 -1.26 -63.83
N GLY A 5 6.18 -2.25 -63.29
CA GLY A 5 5.15 -2.06 -62.27
C GLY A 5 5.77 -1.79 -60.89
N SER A 6 5.21 -0.78 -60.24
CA SER A 6 5.46 -0.47 -58.83
C SER A 6 4.49 -1.27 -57.94
N PRO A 7 4.91 -1.93 -56.88
CA PRO A 7 3.99 -2.50 -55.91
C PRO A 7 3.70 -1.49 -54.77
N ALA A 8 2.43 -1.32 -54.53
CA ALA A 8 1.88 -0.57 -53.41
C ALA A 8 2.33 -1.11 -52.07
N GLY A 9 2.85 -0.22 -51.24
CA GLY A 9 3.13 -0.50 -49.82
C GLY A 9 1.83 -0.67 -49.05
N ARG A 10 1.73 -1.80 -48.38
CA ARG A 10 0.69 -2.04 -47.38
C ARG A 10 1.15 -1.38 -46.08
N ASP A 11 0.39 -0.40 -45.66
CA ASP A 11 0.43 0.19 -44.34
C ASP A 11 -0.13 -0.85 -43.35
N GLU A 12 0.76 -1.58 -42.69
CA GLU A 12 0.39 -2.46 -41.58
C GLU A 12 0.21 -1.62 -40.33
N ALA A 13 -1.05 -1.31 -40.03
CA ALA A 13 -1.45 -0.74 -38.76
C ALA A 13 -1.02 -1.67 -37.62
N ARG A 14 -0.04 -1.22 -36.87
CA ARG A 14 0.46 -1.84 -35.63
C ARG A 14 -0.65 -1.80 -34.58
N PRO A 15 -1.08 -2.91 -34.00
CA PRO A 15 -2.08 -2.85 -32.92
C PRO A 15 -1.45 -2.15 -31.71
N MET A 16 -2.12 -1.10 -31.25
CA MET A 16 -1.85 -0.49 -29.95
C MET A 16 -2.09 -1.54 -28.87
N HIS A 17 -1.01 -1.99 -28.25
CA HIS A 17 -1.09 -2.84 -27.07
C HIS A 17 -1.86 -2.08 -25.99
N ALA A 18 -3.03 -2.60 -25.65
CA ALA A 18 -3.76 -2.23 -24.46
C ALA A 18 -2.84 -2.49 -23.26
N GLU A 19 -2.42 -1.42 -22.62
CA GLU A 19 -1.64 -1.45 -21.39
C GLU A 19 -2.52 -2.09 -20.32
N ALA A 20 -2.18 -3.33 -19.98
CA ALA A 20 -2.88 -4.09 -18.98
C ALA A 20 -2.79 -3.34 -17.64
N ALA A 21 -3.95 -3.05 -17.07
CA ALA A 21 -4.08 -2.56 -15.70
C ALA A 21 -3.22 -3.43 -14.78
N GLN A 22 -2.17 -2.85 -14.20
CA GLN A 22 -1.25 -3.56 -13.32
C GLN A 22 -2.02 -3.92 -12.04
N ALA A 23 -2.40 -5.19 -11.96
CA ALA A 23 -2.96 -5.76 -10.75
C ALA A 23 -1.94 -5.66 -9.61
N SER A 24 -2.40 -5.31 -8.41
CA SER A 24 -1.61 -5.32 -7.19
C SER A 24 -0.77 -6.60 -7.10
N PRO A 25 0.50 -6.52 -6.65
CA PRO A 25 1.38 -7.69 -6.65
C PRO A 25 0.76 -8.84 -5.85
N PRO A 26 0.83 -10.08 -6.33
CA PRO A 26 0.27 -11.24 -5.63
C PRO A 26 0.86 -11.34 -4.22
N LEU A 27 0.01 -11.61 -3.23
CA LEU A 27 0.37 -11.76 -1.82
C LEU A 27 1.51 -12.73 -1.57
N GLU A 28 1.69 -13.71 -2.44
CA GLU A 28 2.83 -14.65 -2.40
C GLU A 28 4.18 -13.93 -2.54
N ARG A 29 4.28 -12.85 -3.29
CA ARG A 29 5.50 -12.03 -3.40
C ARG A 29 5.73 -11.17 -2.15
N LEU A 30 4.67 -10.69 -1.51
CA LEU A 30 4.76 -9.99 -0.22
C LEU A 30 5.22 -10.96 0.89
N HIS A 31 4.69 -12.18 0.90
CA HIS A 31 5.13 -13.21 1.84
C HIS A 31 6.59 -13.67 1.61
N SER A 32 7.09 -13.64 0.37
CA SER A 32 8.49 -14.01 0.09
C SER A 32 9.46 -12.92 0.53
N ARG A 33 9.14 -11.65 0.36
CA ARG A 33 9.94 -10.51 0.86
C ARG A 33 9.90 -10.40 2.39
N ALA A 34 8.72 -10.57 2.99
CA ALA A 34 8.55 -10.58 4.44
C ALA A 34 9.41 -11.64 5.17
N ARG A 35 9.83 -12.72 4.50
CA ARG A 35 10.73 -13.72 5.09
C ARG A 35 12.17 -13.25 5.26
N HIS A 36 12.57 -12.19 4.58
CA HIS A 36 13.92 -11.60 4.70
C HIS A 36 14.00 -10.42 5.65
N GLU A 37 12.88 -9.98 6.20
CA GLU A 37 12.81 -8.91 7.18
C GLU A 37 12.63 -9.50 8.60
N ASN A 38 13.20 -8.83 9.62
CA ASN A 38 13.15 -9.34 11.01
C ASN A 38 11.74 -9.33 11.62
N PHE A 39 10.79 -8.58 11.03
CA PHE A 39 9.42 -8.44 11.55
C PHE A 39 8.62 -9.77 11.56
N PRO A 40 8.66 -10.62 10.52
CA PRO A 40 7.94 -11.90 10.55
C PRO A 40 8.46 -12.92 11.57
N VAL A 41 9.74 -12.83 11.92
CA VAL A 41 10.34 -13.79 12.90
C VAL A 41 9.72 -13.59 14.29
N ALA A 42 9.50 -12.34 14.70
CA ALA A 42 8.84 -12.03 15.98
C ALA A 42 7.37 -12.51 16.01
N LEU A 43 6.70 -12.53 14.85
CA LEU A 43 5.30 -12.93 14.76
C LEU A 43 5.05 -14.43 15.05
N HIS A 44 6.05 -15.30 14.87
CA HIS A 44 5.90 -16.74 15.13
C HIS A 44 5.71 -17.06 16.61
N VAL A 45 6.18 -16.19 17.50
CA VAL A 45 6.05 -16.33 18.96
C VAL A 45 4.67 -15.87 19.45
N LEU A 46 3.95 -15.10 18.63
CA LEU A 46 2.65 -14.54 19.01
C LEU A 46 1.50 -15.52 18.80
N PRO A 47 0.47 -15.50 19.68
CA PRO A 47 -0.77 -16.24 19.46
C PRO A 47 -1.38 -15.94 18.09
N ALA A 48 -1.97 -16.96 17.44
CA ALA A 48 -2.51 -16.87 16.09
C ALA A 48 -3.53 -15.72 15.90
N ARG A 49 -4.28 -15.39 16.98
CA ARG A 49 -5.27 -14.30 16.99
C ARG A 49 -4.64 -12.94 16.68
N TYR A 50 -3.47 -12.62 17.25
CA TYR A 50 -2.76 -11.37 16.99
C TYR A 50 -1.99 -11.41 15.68
N ARG A 51 -1.34 -12.53 15.40
CA ARG A 51 -0.49 -12.71 14.22
C ARG A 51 -1.19 -12.37 12.91
N ARG A 52 -2.43 -12.85 12.71
CA ARG A 52 -3.20 -12.58 11.48
C ARG A 52 -3.46 -11.08 11.27
N HIS A 53 -3.77 -10.34 12.35
CA HIS A 53 -4.03 -8.91 12.27
C HIS A 53 -2.75 -8.12 11.99
N LEU A 54 -1.66 -8.46 12.68
CA LEU A 54 -0.35 -7.84 12.46
C LEU A 54 0.19 -8.10 11.05
N LEU A 55 0.00 -9.31 10.51
CA LEU A 55 0.37 -9.60 9.11
C LEU A 55 -0.47 -8.79 8.12
N THR A 56 -1.74 -8.54 8.41
CA THR A 56 -2.60 -7.70 7.57
C THR A 56 -2.13 -6.25 7.58
N LEU A 57 -1.83 -5.70 8.78
CA LEU A 57 -1.30 -4.34 8.92
C LEU A 57 0.05 -4.19 8.22
N TYR A 58 0.94 -5.16 8.40
CA TYR A 58 2.22 -5.18 7.70
C TYR A 58 2.04 -5.19 6.18
N ALA A 59 1.13 -6.04 5.66
CA ALA A 59 0.87 -6.11 4.24
C ALA A 59 0.29 -4.80 3.68
N PHE A 60 -0.56 -4.12 4.45
CA PHE A 60 -1.09 -2.81 4.07
C PHE A 60 0.02 -1.75 4.05
N ALA A 61 0.79 -1.61 5.13
CA ALA A 61 1.90 -0.65 5.20
C ALA A 61 2.89 -0.89 4.06
N ARG A 62 3.28 -2.14 3.83
CA ARG A 62 4.20 -2.51 2.75
C ARG A 62 3.67 -2.18 1.35
N MET A 63 2.37 -2.38 1.11
CA MET A 63 1.74 -2.00 -0.15
C MET A 63 1.82 -0.48 -0.37
N VAL A 64 1.56 0.31 0.67
CA VAL A 64 1.64 1.78 0.61
C VAL A 64 3.09 2.23 0.35
N ASP A 65 4.07 1.62 1.03
CA ASP A 65 5.50 1.89 0.83
C ASP A 65 5.94 1.49 -0.60
N ASP A 66 5.54 0.32 -1.11
CA ASP A 66 5.86 -0.11 -2.47
C ASP A 66 5.28 0.86 -3.53
N ILE A 67 4.13 1.48 -3.27
CA ILE A 67 3.58 2.55 -4.14
C ILE A 67 4.47 3.79 -4.07
N GLY A 68 4.84 4.23 -2.86
CA GLY A 68 5.66 5.42 -2.65
C GLY A 68 7.07 5.28 -3.24
N ASP A 69 7.70 4.11 -3.10
CA ASP A 69 9.10 3.89 -3.42
C ASP A 69 9.35 3.39 -4.84
N ALA A 70 8.50 2.47 -5.33
CA ALA A 70 8.84 1.65 -6.50
C ALA A 70 7.78 1.63 -7.61
N ALA A 71 6.57 2.16 -7.42
CA ALA A 71 5.55 2.14 -8.45
C ALA A 71 5.97 3.00 -9.67
N SER A 72 5.65 2.50 -10.85
CA SER A 72 5.76 3.27 -12.09
C SER A 72 4.51 4.14 -12.29
N GLY A 73 4.70 5.32 -12.88
CA GLY A 73 3.60 6.24 -13.17
C GLY A 73 3.33 7.27 -12.07
N ASP A 74 2.10 7.74 -11.99
CA ASP A 74 1.68 8.75 -11.02
C ASP A 74 1.42 8.15 -9.64
N ARG A 75 2.43 8.20 -8.78
CA ARG A 75 2.38 7.66 -7.42
C ARG A 75 1.37 8.37 -6.54
N LEU A 76 1.18 9.69 -6.72
CA LEU A 76 0.19 10.45 -5.97
C LEU A 76 -1.23 9.96 -6.30
N SER A 77 -1.54 9.76 -7.56
CA SER A 77 -2.83 9.20 -7.98
C SER A 77 -3.07 7.78 -7.45
N LEU A 78 -2.02 6.96 -7.38
CA LEU A 78 -2.11 5.63 -6.77
C LEU A 78 -2.38 5.71 -5.27
N LEU A 79 -1.70 6.60 -4.54
CA LEU A 79 -1.95 6.84 -3.11
C LEU A 79 -3.35 7.41 -2.85
N ASP A 80 -3.87 8.25 -3.75
CA ASP A 80 -5.26 8.73 -3.68
C ASP A 80 -6.27 7.58 -3.85
N SER A 81 -5.95 6.62 -4.71
CA SER A 81 -6.76 5.40 -4.86
C SER A 81 -6.78 4.55 -3.59
N VAL A 82 -5.67 4.48 -2.85
CA VAL A 82 -5.61 3.82 -1.54
C VAL A 82 -6.51 4.53 -0.53
N SER A 83 -6.48 5.87 -0.46
CA SER A 83 -7.37 6.63 0.42
C SER A 83 -8.84 6.42 0.08
N ALA A 84 -9.19 6.38 -1.22
CA ALA A 84 -10.55 6.10 -1.66
C ALA A 84 -11.02 4.68 -1.27
N GLU A 85 -10.12 3.68 -1.31
CA GLU A 85 -10.42 2.33 -0.81
C GLU A 85 -10.61 2.30 0.71
N LEU A 86 -9.82 3.05 1.48
CA LEU A 86 -10.03 3.21 2.91
C LEU A 86 -11.39 3.86 3.21
N ASP A 87 -11.77 4.91 2.48
CA ASP A 87 -13.09 5.53 2.62
C ASP A 87 -14.21 4.54 2.40
N ARG A 88 -14.11 3.75 1.32
CA ARG A 88 -15.09 2.71 1.00
C ARG A 88 -15.16 1.65 2.10
N LEU A 89 -14.01 1.18 2.58
CA LEU A 89 -13.92 0.18 3.63
C LEU A 89 -14.62 0.65 4.92
N TYR A 90 -14.32 1.87 5.37
CA TYR A 90 -14.92 2.42 6.60
C TYR A 90 -16.40 2.82 6.43
N ALA A 91 -16.85 3.02 5.20
CA ALA A 91 -18.29 3.18 4.89
C ALA A 91 -19.05 1.83 4.80
N GLY A 92 -18.37 0.70 5.03
CA GLY A 92 -18.98 -0.63 4.94
C GLY A 92 -19.14 -1.14 3.50
N GLY A 93 -18.41 -0.55 2.56
CA GLY A 93 -18.41 -0.98 1.16
C GLY A 93 -17.74 -2.33 0.95
N VAL A 94 -18.15 -3.03 -0.11
CA VAL A 94 -17.60 -4.32 -0.48
C VAL A 94 -16.38 -4.12 -1.40
N THR A 95 -15.31 -4.87 -1.14
CA THR A 95 -14.13 -4.94 -1.98
C THR A 95 -13.87 -6.36 -2.44
N THR A 96 -13.30 -6.50 -3.64
CA THR A 96 -12.86 -7.80 -4.19
C THR A 96 -11.37 -8.06 -3.94
N ASP A 97 -10.62 -7.04 -3.53
CA ASP A 97 -9.20 -7.17 -3.23
C ASP A 97 -8.99 -7.96 -1.93
N PRO A 98 -8.22 -9.06 -1.96
CA PRO A 98 -8.01 -9.91 -0.78
C PRO A 98 -7.30 -9.21 0.38
N LEU A 99 -6.45 -8.19 0.14
CA LEU A 99 -5.81 -7.41 1.19
C LEU A 99 -6.85 -6.55 1.92
N TYR A 100 -7.66 -5.80 1.17
CA TYR A 100 -8.68 -4.93 1.76
C TYR A 100 -9.80 -5.73 2.43
N GLN A 101 -10.13 -6.94 1.97
CA GLN A 101 -11.05 -7.84 2.69
C GLN A 101 -10.51 -8.22 4.08
N ARG A 102 -9.21 -8.59 4.18
CA ARG A 102 -8.57 -8.88 5.47
C ARG A 102 -8.43 -7.63 6.33
N LEU A 103 -8.14 -6.49 5.70
CA LEU A 103 -8.05 -5.21 6.41
C LEU A 103 -9.41 -4.83 7.00
N ALA A 104 -10.50 -4.96 6.24
CA ALA A 104 -11.87 -4.71 6.73
C ALA A 104 -12.20 -5.57 7.96
N TYR A 105 -11.88 -6.87 7.90
CA TYR A 105 -12.03 -7.77 9.05
C TYR A 105 -11.18 -7.31 10.25
N THR A 106 -9.93 -6.95 10.02
CA THR A 106 -9.01 -6.48 11.08
C THR A 106 -9.47 -5.16 11.69
N VAL A 107 -9.93 -4.22 10.87
CA VAL A 107 -10.52 -2.94 11.31
C VAL A 107 -11.70 -3.18 12.23
N ALA A 108 -12.63 -4.06 11.82
CA ALA A 108 -13.84 -4.34 12.59
C ALA A 108 -13.53 -5.06 13.92
N VAL A 109 -12.58 -6.01 13.93
CA VAL A 109 -12.27 -6.82 15.14
C VAL A 109 -11.41 -6.06 16.14
N CYS A 110 -10.46 -5.25 15.67
CA CYS A 110 -9.51 -4.53 16.51
C CYS A 110 -9.89 -3.06 16.72
N ASP A 111 -11.05 -2.63 16.23
CA ASP A 111 -11.52 -1.23 16.29
C ASP A 111 -10.44 -0.23 15.83
N LEU A 112 -9.85 -0.50 14.66
CA LEU A 112 -8.75 0.31 14.15
C LEU A 112 -9.27 1.67 13.66
N PRO A 113 -8.72 2.79 14.13
CA PRO A 113 -9.16 4.10 13.70
C PRO A 113 -8.61 4.43 12.29
N ARG A 114 -9.49 4.91 11.39
CA ARG A 114 -9.17 5.25 10.01
C ARG A 114 -7.97 6.18 9.88
N ASN A 115 -7.89 7.19 10.74
CA ASN A 115 -6.84 8.20 10.68
C ASN A 115 -5.42 7.64 10.82
N GLN A 116 -5.22 6.51 11.49
CA GLN A 116 -3.90 5.90 11.60
C GLN A 116 -3.47 5.23 10.29
N LEU A 117 -4.39 4.59 9.58
CA LEU A 117 -4.10 4.03 8.25
C LEU A 117 -3.87 5.14 7.22
N GLU A 118 -4.67 6.22 7.27
CA GLU A 118 -4.51 7.38 6.38
C GLU A 118 -3.18 8.11 6.59
N ARG A 119 -2.67 8.18 7.82
CA ARG A 119 -1.36 8.78 8.10
C ARG A 119 -0.21 8.05 7.41
N LEU A 120 -0.28 6.72 7.28
CA LEU A 120 0.72 5.96 6.52
C LEU A 120 0.69 6.32 5.03
N VAL A 121 -0.51 6.52 4.47
CA VAL A 121 -0.65 7.00 3.09
C VAL A 121 -0.09 8.41 2.95
N GLU A 122 -0.39 9.30 3.92
CA GLU A 122 0.09 10.68 3.92
C GLU A 122 1.61 10.78 4.07
N ALA A 123 2.24 9.91 4.86
CA ALA A 123 3.70 9.83 4.94
C ALA A 123 4.30 9.58 3.55
N ASN A 124 3.76 8.63 2.82
CA ASN A 124 4.21 8.29 1.47
C ASN A 124 3.90 9.39 0.43
N ARG A 125 2.80 10.15 0.58
CA ARG A 125 2.57 11.36 -0.23
C ARG A 125 3.64 12.42 0.06
N ARG A 126 3.95 12.64 1.34
CA ARG A 126 4.96 13.60 1.75
C ARG A 126 6.34 13.26 1.19
N ASP A 127 6.70 11.98 1.14
CA ASP A 127 7.97 11.50 0.57
C ASP A 127 8.11 11.78 -0.94
N GLN A 128 6.99 11.90 -1.67
CA GLN A 128 7.03 12.33 -3.08
C GLN A 128 7.40 13.82 -3.24
N LEU A 129 7.21 14.63 -2.20
CA LEU A 129 7.33 16.08 -2.26
C LEU A 129 8.52 16.61 -1.44
N VAL A 130 8.89 15.93 -0.34
CA VAL A 130 9.89 16.39 0.62
C VAL A 130 11.04 15.39 0.69
N HIS A 131 12.16 15.73 0.07
CA HIS A 131 13.36 14.87 0.04
C HIS A 131 14.38 15.20 1.14
N ARG A 132 14.16 16.26 1.93
CA ARG A 132 15.06 16.68 3.00
C ARG A 132 14.32 17.49 4.07
N TYR A 133 14.50 17.10 5.31
CA TYR A 133 14.03 17.86 6.49
C TYR A 133 15.09 18.86 6.91
N ARG A 134 14.69 20.10 7.20
CA ARG A 134 15.61 21.20 7.53
C ARG A 134 15.89 21.26 9.03
N THR A 135 14.94 20.86 9.84
CA THR A 135 15.00 20.92 11.30
C THR A 135 14.67 19.54 11.89
N PHE A 136 15.00 19.36 13.17
CA PHE A 136 14.60 18.17 13.90
C PHE A 136 13.08 18.11 14.11
N ASP A 137 12.43 19.26 14.29
CA ASP A 137 10.98 19.35 14.44
C ASP A 137 10.27 18.92 13.14
N ASP A 138 10.76 19.33 11.95
CA ASP A 138 10.24 18.84 10.68
C ASP A 138 10.33 17.32 10.57
N LEU A 139 11.41 16.72 11.07
CA LEU A 139 11.59 15.27 11.09
C LEU A 139 10.64 14.59 12.09
N LEU A 140 10.42 15.17 13.27
CA LEU A 140 9.45 14.67 14.25
C LEU A 140 8.03 14.70 13.69
N ASP A 141 7.66 15.77 12.98
CA ASP A 141 6.38 15.87 12.29
C ASP A 141 6.20 14.75 11.26
N TYR A 142 7.25 14.42 10.51
CA TYR A 142 7.24 13.29 9.60
C TYR A 142 7.08 11.95 10.35
N CYS A 143 7.83 11.72 11.42
CA CYS A 143 7.73 10.51 12.24
C CYS A 143 6.32 10.32 12.81
N SER A 144 5.61 11.42 13.12
CA SER A 144 4.22 11.36 13.55
C SER A 144 3.28 10.77 12.48
N LEU A 145 3.65 10.86 11.20
CA LEU A 145 2.89 10.28 10.08
C LEU A 145 3.34 8.84 9.74
N SER A 146 4.62 8.55 9.86
CA SER A 146 5.20 7.28 9.38
C SER A 146 5.36 6.22 10.47
N ALA A 147 5.81 6.59 11.67
CA ALA A 147 6.15 5.66 12.75
C ALA A 147 5.05 5.54 13.81
N ASP A 148 4.54 6.66 14.33
CA ASP A 148 3.51 6.66 15.39
C ASP A 148 2.26 5.86 15.02
N PRO A 149 1.72 5.96 13.79
CA PRO A 149 0.54 5.20 13.41
C PRO A 149 0.75 3.68 13.50
N VAL A 150 1.94 3.20 13.11
CA VAL A 150 2.28 1.78 13.21
C VAL A 150 2.22 1.31 14.66
N GLY A 151 2.86 2.07 15.57
CA GLY A 151 2.84 1.77 17.00
C GLY A 151 1.41 1.71 17.56
N ARG A 152 0.58 2.71 17.25
CA ARG A 152 -0.82 2.77 17.70
C ARG A 152 -1.67 1.63 17.14
N LEU A 153 -1.53 1.30 15.85
CA LEU A 153 -2.23 0.17 15.23
C LEU A 153 -1.84 -1.17 15.88
N VAL A 154 -0.55 -1.35 16.18
CA VAL A 154 -0.05 -2.54 16.91
C VAL A 154 -0.64 -2.61 18.31
N LEU A 155 -0.66 -1.51 19.06
CA LEU A 155 -1.26 -1.46 20.40
C LEU A 155 -2.76 -1.78 20.36
N ARG A 156 -3.49 -1.31 19.34
CA ARG A 156 -4.91 -1.66 19.14
C ARG A 156 -5.10 -3.16 18.92
N VAL A 157 -4.26 -3.79 18.12
CA VAL A 157 -4.32 -5.26 17.94
C VAL A 157 -4.17 -6.00 19.26
N PHE A 158 -3.38 -5.48 20.20
CA PHE A 158 -3.21 -6.06 21.54
C PHE A 158 -4.22 -5.55 22.58
N ASP A 159 -5.18 -4.72 22.17
CA ASP A 159 -6.12 -4.05 23.07
C ASP A 159 -5.41 -3.22 24.18
N ALA A 160 -4.30 -2.60 23.82
CA ALA A 160 -3.43 -1.88 24.73
C ALA A 160 -3.26 -0.39 24.39
N ASP A 161 -3.99 0.13 23.39
CA ASP A 161 -3.95 1.54 22.99
C ASP A 161 -4.82 2.37 23.95
N SER A 162 -4.18 3.22 24.74
CA SER A 162 -4.84 4.19 25.62
C SER A 162 -4.30 5.60 25.34
N ALA A 163 -5.11 6.62 25.68
CA ALA A 163 -4.74 8.02 25.47
C ALA A 163 -3.52 8.46 26.34
N GLU A 164 -3.11 7.64 27.29
CA GLU A 164 -2.01 7.91 28.23
C GLU A 164 -0.66 7.29 27.81
N ARG A 165 -0.61 6.67 26.62
CA ARG A 165 0.61 5.99 26.13
C ARG A 165 1.13 6.58 24.84
#